data_12079ad236726a4401902c62564a47ba
#
_entry.id   12079ad236726a4401902c62564a47ba
#
_cell.length_a   1.000
_cell.length_b   1.000
_cell.length_c   1.000
_cell.angle_alpha   90.00
_cell.angle_beta   90.00
_cell.angle_gamma   90.00
#
_symmetry.space_group_name_H-M   'P 1'
#
loop_
_entity.id
_entity.type
_entity.pdbx_description
1 polymer ?
#
loop_
_entity_poly.entity_id
_entity_poly.type
_entity_poly.pdbx_seq_one_letter_code
_entity_poly.pdbx_strand_id
1 'polypeptide(L)'
;SRRQRQMCIRDSRGKGKGTFKPIWTKSYLRGDKCSGNTSMLLCALDSRCNLELYQQNLRNWYFNRKYTGENIEFDIDQVTQKAIMKNFRGVSSDSNSGNRSLMGCCVLAFSPLSKEEIFSFIKITHNSRYSFKYTWFFIEFIRCLLEYEDKEQALQQAEQRCDVEVNRQNLCNGSFVVDTVESVVNWFMAGNSYKECVFSAINSGKSSDAVGALTGLLAGIYYGLELKNGVKGFETMESYIDSFIQYLNPTL
;
A
#
# COMPACT_ATOMS: atom_id res chain seq x y z
N SER A 1 -9.58 -6.64 12.33
CA SER A 1 -9.83 -7.75 13.28
C SER A 1 -9.89 -9.09 12.56
N ARG A 2 -9.98 -10.16 13.35
CA ARG A 2 -10.21 -11.53 12.82
C ARG A 2 -11.41 -11.60 11.86
N ARG A 3 -12.45 -10.82 12.09
CA ARG A 3 -13.66 -10.76 11.24
C ARG A 3 -13.41 -10.03 9.92
N GLN A 4 -12.66 -8.94 9.89
CA GLN A 4 -12.33 -8.25 8.62
C GLN A 4 -11.39 -9.09 7.76
N ARG A 5 -10.36 -9.70 8.36
CA ARG A 5 -9.51 -10.68 7.65
C ARG A 5 -10.29 -11.89 7.16
N GLN A 6 -11.25 -12.40 7.95
CA GLN A 6 -12.12 -13.50 7.53
C GLN A 6 -13.07 -13.08 6.42
N MET A 7 -13.51 -11.84 6.37
CA MET A 7 -14.37 -11.34 5.30
C MET A 7 -13.60 -11.18 3.99
N CYS A 8 -12.45 -10.53 4.00
CA CYS A 8 -11.57 -10.45 2.82
C CYS A 8 -11.16 -11.84 2.33
N ILE A 9 -10.80 -12.76 3.23
CA ILE A 9 -10.42 -14.13 2.91
C ILE A 9 -11.62 -14.99 2.47
N ARG A 10 -12.81 -14.83 3.06
CA ARG A 10 -14.00 -15.60 2.69
C ARG A 10 -14.52 -15.23 1.32
N ASP A 11 -14.52 -13.94 1.00
CA ASP A 11 -15.03 -13.48 -0.29
C ASP A 11 -14.05 -13.77 -1.42
N SER A 12 -12.75 -13.77 -1.14
CA SER A 12 -11.72 -14.15 -2.09
C SER A 12 -11.50 -15.67 -2.25
N ARG A 13 -11.83 -16.48 -1.24
CA ARG A 13 -11.79 -17.96 -1.35
C ARG A 13 -13.03 -18.54 -2.04
N GLY A 14 -14.00 -17.72 -2.30
CA GLY A 14 -15.36 -18.20 -2.55
C GLY A 14 -15.64 -18.75 -3.91
N LYS A 15 -14.79 -18.71 -4.93
CA LYS A 15 -15.19 -19.35 -6.20
C LYS A 15 -14.03 -19.56 -7.17
N GLY A 16 -14.01 -20.79 -7.63
CA GLY A 16 -13.04 -21.34 -8.52
C GLY A 16 -12.92 -20.60 -9.85
N LYS A 17 -11.88 -20.97 -10.52
CA LYS A 17 -11.45 -20.59 -11.87
C LYS A 17 -12.61 -20.15 -12.77
N GLY A 18 -12.61 -18.89 -13.19
CA GLY A 18 -13.23 -18.50 -14.44
C GLY A 18 -14.43 -17.57 -14.39
N THR A 19 -14.90 -17.07 -13.26
CA THR A 19 -15.96 -16.04 -13.26
C THR A 19 -15.51 -14.79 -12.53
N PHE A 20 -15.22 -13.77 -13.31
CA PHE A 20 -15.04 -12.40 -12.84
C PHE A 20 -16.36 -11.88 -12.25
N LYS A 21 -16.61 -12.15 -10.98
CA LYS A 21 -17.63 -11.43 -10.24
C LYS A 21 -16.90 -10.43 -9.36
N PRO A 22 -17.16 -9.13 -9.51
CA PRO A 22 -16.62 -8.15 -8.59
C PRO A 22 -17.05 -8.55 -7.16
N ILE A 23 -16.07 -8.70 -6.28
CA ILE A 23 -16.30 -9.02 -4.86
C ILE A 23 -16.89 -7.82 -4.11
N TRP A 24 -17.40 -6.85 -4.82
CA TRP A 24 -18.13 -5.72 -4.29
C TRP A 24 -19.46 -6.19 -3.71
N THR A 25 -19.41 -6.95 -2.62
CA THR A 25 -20.63 -7.22 -1.87
C THR A 25 -21.05 -5.93 -1.18
N LYS A 26 -22.34 -5.68 -1.13
CA LYS A 26 -22.94 -4.50 -0.47
C LYS A 26 -22.44 -4.26 0.97
N SER A 27 -21.84 -5.27 1.62
CA SER A 27 -21.29 -5.15 2.97
C SER A 27 -19.94 -4.44 3.04
N TYR A 28 -19.15 -4.41 1.95
CA TYR A 28 -17.90 -3.64 1.88
C TYR A 28 -18.13 -2.18 1.52
N LEU A 29 -19.25 -1.89 0.89
CA LEU A 29 -19.65 -0.56 0.45
C LEU A 29 -20.39 0.24 1.53
N ARG A 30 -20.43 -0.22 2.77
CA ARG A 30 -20.82 0.64 3.88
C ARG A 30 -19.67 1.63 4.08
N GLY A 31 -19.80 2.78 3.39
CA GLY A 31 -18.85 3.89 3.31
C GLY A 31 -18.10 4.14 4.61
N ASP A 32 -17.04 4.87 4.57
CA ASP A 32 -16.23 5.36 5.70
C ASP A 32 -15.26 4.35 6.36
N LYS A 33 -15.19 3.10 5.89
CA LYS A 33 -14.36 2.08 6.54
C LYS A 33 -12.94 2.07 5.97
N CYS A 34 -12.01 2.65 6.71
CA CYS A 34 -10.58 2.53 6.42
C CYS A 34 -10.02 1.26 7.06
N SER A 35 -9.40 0.37 6.26
CA SER A 35 -8.55 -0.68 6.83
C SER A 35 -7.31 -0.05 7.48
N GLY A 36 -6.59 -0.78 8.32
CA GLY A 36 -5.34 -0.29 8.86
C GLY A 36 -4.31 0.04 7.76
N ASN A 37 -4.39 -0.58 6.59
CA ASN A 37 -3.59 -0.21 5.41
C ASN A 37 -3.96 1.18 4.93
N THR A 38 -5.24 1.47 4.77
CA THR A 38 -5.73 2.80 4.40
C THR A 38 -5.37 3.85 5.45
N SER A 39 -5.57 3.55 6.74
CA SER A 39 -5.20 4.47 7.83
C SER A 39 -3.72 4.84 7.81
N MET A 40 -2.85 3.86 7.56
CA MET A 40 -1.42 4.11 7.46
C MET A 40 -1.04 4.96 6.24
N LEU A 41 -1.70 4.73 5.10
CA LEU A 41 -1.56 5.56 3.90
C LEU A 41 -2.01 7.01 4.17
N LEU A 42 -3.15 7.21 4.83
CA LEU A 42 -3.63 8.55 5.19
C LEU A 42 -2.68 9.27 6.14
N CYS A 43 -2.08 8.57 7.12
CA CYS A 43 -1.03 9.14 7.96
C CYS A 43 0.16 9.64 7.14
N ALA A 44 0.55 8.89 6.11
CA ALA A 44 1.67 9.26 5.24
C ALA A 44 1.31 10.47 4.34
N LEU A 45 0.15 10.46 3.70
CA LEU A 45 -0.33 11.58 2.87
C LEU A 45 -0.41 12.88 3.69
N ASP A 46 -1.05 12.84 4.86
CA ASP A 46 -1.21 14.00 5.76
C ASP A 46 0.12 14.49 6.35
N SER A 47 1.17 13.66 6.31
CA SER A 47 2.52 14.06 6.76
C SER A 47 3.26 14.96 5.78
N ARG A 48 2.84 15.02 4.51
CA ARG A 48 3.49 15.82 3.47
C ARG A 48 5.00 15.62 3.45
N CYS A 49 5.44 14.38 3.46
CA CYS A 49 6.84 13.95 3.48
C CYS A 49 7.67 14.49 4.67
N ASN A 50 7.02 14.91 5.77
CA ASN A 50 7.68 15.31 7.00
C ASN A 50 7.67 14.14 8.01
N LEU A 51 8.86 13.70 8.42
CA LEU A 51 9.02 12.52 9.30
C LEU A 51 8.40 12.72 10.68
N GLU A 52 8.58 13.91 11.28
CA GLU A 52 8.04 14.20 12.61
C GLU A 52 6.50 14.24 12.58
N LEU A 53 5.95 14.85 11.54
CA LEU A 53 4.50 14.89 11.33
C LEU A 53 3.94 13.49 11.06
N TYR A 54 4.67 12.64 10.33
CA TYR A 54 4.28 11.24 10.13
C TYR A 54 4.25 10.48 11.46
N GLN A 55 5.24 10.64 12.33
CA GLN A 55 5.24 10.05 13.67
C GLN A 55 4.05 10.56 14.51
N GLN A 56 3.76 11.86 14.43
CA GLN A 56 2.59 12.44 15.13
C GLN A 56 1.28 11.88 14.59
N ASN A 57 1.15 11.72 13.29
CA ASN A 57 -0.03 11.14 12.65
C ASN A 57 -0.25 9.68 13.07
N LEU A 58 0.82 8.87 13.14
CA LEU A 58 0.76 7.50 13.63
C LEU A 58 0.33 7.44 15.11
N ARG A 59 0.79 8.39 15.96
CA ARG A 59 0.31 8.51 17.35
C ARG A 59 -1.17 8.90 17.39
N ASN A 60 -1.61 9.86 16.58
CA ASN A 60 -2.99 10.29 16.50
C ASN A 60 -3.90 9.14 16.02
N TRP A 61 -3.43 8.35 15.07
CA TRP A 61 -4.13 7.13 14.67
C TRP A 61 -4.27 6.15 15.83
N TYR A 62 -3.20 5.87 16.54
CA TYR A 62 -3.22 4.87 17.62
C TYR A 62 -4.02 5.31 18.83
N PHE A 63 -3.77 6.51 19.35
CA PHE A 63 -4.37 6.99 20.62
C PHE A 63 -5.73 7.66 20.41
N ASN A 64 -5.90 8.41 19.34
CA ASN A 64 -7.06 9.28 19.11
C ASN A 64 -7.99 8.77 18.02
N ARG A 65 -7.70 7.62 17.41
CA ARG A 65 -8.50 7.04 16.31
C ARG A 65 -8.62 7.93 15.08
N LYS A 66 -7.80 8.97 14.92
CA LYS A 66 -7.72 9.75 13.68
C LYS A 66 -7.36 8.80 12.53
N TYR A 67 -7.86 9.05 11.33
CA TYR A 67 -7.69 8.20 10.14
C TYR A 67 -8.40 6.84 10.21
N THR A 68 -9.24 6.63 11.20
CA THR A 68 -10.10 5.46 11.30
C THR A 68 -11.52 5.92 10.97
N GLY A 69 -12.23 5.24 10.08
CA GLY A 69 -13.63 5.57 9.79
C GLY A 69 -14.52 5.32 10.99
N GLU A 70 -15.70 5.96 11.02
CA GLU A 70 -16.66 5.80 12.11
C GLU A 70 -17.11 4.34 12.27
N ASN A 71 -17.30 3.90 13.51
CA ASN A 71 -17.81 2.56 13.88
C ASN A 71 -16.97 1.37 13.37
N ILE A 72 -15.65 1.53 13.28
CA ILE A 72 -14.76 0.46 12.87
C ILE A 72 -13.96 -0.09 14.02
N GLU A 73 -13.80 -1.40 13.99
CA GLU A 73 -12.84 -2.09 14.81
C GLU A 73 -11.42 -1.63 14.43
N PHE A 74 -10.69 -1.13 15.41
CA PHE A 74 -9.35 -0.58 15.24
C PHE A 74 -8.38 -1.65 14.72
N ASP A 75 -7.83 -1.45 13.53
CA ASP A 75 -6.95 -2.38 12.84
C ASP A 75 -5.52 -1.81 12.74
N ILE A 76 -4.76 -1.93 13.83
CA ILE A 76 -3.33 -1.69 13.81
C ILE A 76 -2.57 -3.00 13.99
N ASP A 77 -1.52 -3.21 13.21
CA ASP A 77 -0.68 -4.38 13.36
C ASP A 77 0.26 -4.26 14.57
N GLN A 78 0.70 -5.40 15.09
CA GLN A 78 1.54 -5.46 16.29
C GLN A 78 2.90 -4.78 16.10
N VAL A 79 3.46 -4.77 14.90
CA VAL A 79 4.77 -4.16 14.61
C VAL A 79 4.66 -2.65 14.71
N THR A 80 3.67 -2.06 14.06
CA THR A 80 3.39 -0.62 14.13
C THR A 80 3.03 -0.19 15.55
N GLN A 81 2.16 -0.96 16.24
CA GLN A 81 1.81 -0.69 17.64
C GLN A 81 3.04 -0.68 18.54
N LYS A 82 3.90 -1.72 18.47
CA LYS A 82 5.12 -1.80 19.25
C LYS A 82 6.08 -0.64 18.97
N ALA A 83 6.18 -0.22 17.71
CA ALA A 83 7.02 0.90 17.32
C ALA A 83 6.54 2.22 17.96
N ILE A 84 5.24 2.51 17.91
CA ILE A 84 4.65 3.70 18.55
C ILE A 84 4.90 3.69 20.05
N MET A 85 4.64 2.55 20.72
CA MET A 85 4.83 2.41 22.18
C MET A 85 6.29 2.52 22.59
N LYS A 86 7.24 2.20 21.72
CA LYS A 86 8.69 2.32 21.95
C LYS A 86 9.28 3.62 21.37
N ASN A 87 8.47 4.65 21.24
CA ASN A 87 8.89 5.95 20.69
C ASN A 87 9.58 5.86 19.34
N PHE A 88 8.95 5.10 18.41
CA PHE A 88 9.41 4.89 17.03
C PHE A 88 10.80 4.24 16.91
N ARG A 89 11.17 3.43 17.88
CA ARG A 89 12.24 2.45 17.72
C ARG A 89 11.65 1.26 16.97
N GLY A 90 11.80 1.25 15.66
CA GLY A 90 11.23 0.23 14.79
C GLY A 90 11.68 -1.19 15.18
N VAL A 91 10.84 -2.15 14.85
CA VAL A 91 11.14 -3.56 15.13
C VAL A 91 12.15 -4.08 14.11
N SER A 92 13.30 -4.57 14.61
CA SER A 92 14.47 -4.94 13.76
C SER A 92 14.53 -6.43 13.41
N SER A 93 13.54 -7.24 13.78
CA SER A 93 13.54 -8.66 13.40
C SER A 93 13.05 -8.84 11.96
N ASP A 94 13.78 -9.62 11.17
CA ASP A 94 13.42 -9.96 9.79
C ASP A 94 12.07 -10.67 9.68
N SER A 95 11.67 -11.44 10.71
CA SER A 95 10.35 -12.08 10.78
C SER A 95 9.18 -11.10 10.91
N ASN A 96 9.45 -9.85 11.28
CA ASN A 96 8.46 -8.78 11.41
C ASN A 96 8.44 -7.83 10.20
N SER A 97 8.95 -8.26 9.06
CA SER A 97 8.95 -7.49 7.82
C SER A 97 7.58 -7.57 7.12
N GLY A 98 6.57 -6.98 7.75
CA GLY A 98 5.22 -6.89 7.20
C GLY A 98 5.09 -5.85 6.08
N ASN A 99 4.03 -5.97 5.29
CA ASN A 99 3.74 -5.09 4.15
C ASN A 99 3.26 -3.67 4.54
N ARG A 100 3.09 -3.38 5.83
CA ARG A 100 2.70 -2.03 6.29
C ARG A 100 3.72 -0.96 5.95
N SER A 101 5.02 -1.32 5.87
CA SER A 101 6.05 -0.38 5.41
C SER A 101 5.78 0.13 3.99
N LEU A 102 5.26 -0.73 3.09
CA LEU A 102 4.87 -0.32 1.74
C LEU A 102 3.74 0.71 1.78
N MET A 103 2.68 0.42 2.55
CA MET A 103 1.52 1.33 2.65
C MET A 103 1.87 2.70 3.24
N GLY A 104 2.79 2.73 4.21
CA GLY A 104 3.22 3.98 4.84
C GLY A 104 4.26 4.77 4.02
N CYS A 105 4.90 4.16 3.02
CA CYS A 105 6.02 4.79 2.32
C CYS A 105 5.83 4.90 0.80
N CYS A 106 4.84 4.21 0.19
CA CYS A 106 4.67 4.23 -1.27
C CYS A 106 4.48 5.65 -1.84
N VAL A 107 3.80 6.54 -1.11
CA VAL A 107 3.58 7.94 -1.52
C VAL A 107 4.87 8.77 -1.57
N LEU A 108 5.93 8.34 -0.88
CA LEU A 108 7.23 9.01 -0.92
C LEU A 108 7.92 8.87 -2.29
N ALA A 109 7.44 7.97 -3.14
CA ALA A 109 7.91 7.85 -4.52
C ALA A 109 7.73 9.15 -5.32
N PHE A 110 6.70 9.94 -5.00
CA PHE A 110 6.39 11.20 -5.66
C PHE A 110 7.15 12.41 -5.10
N SER A 111 7.96 12.21 -4.06
CA SER A 111 8.74 13.25 -3.42
C SER A 111 10.21 13.24 -3.91
N PRO A 112 10.93 14.37 -3.76
CA PRO A 112 12.36 14.43 -4.06
C PRO A 112 13.26 13.86 -2.96
N LEU A 113 12.67 13.16 -1.97
CA LEU A 113 13.44 12.58 -0.86
C LEU A 113 14.50 11.61 -1.33
N SER A 114 15.67 11.70 -0.71
CA SER A 114 16.78 10.77 -0.89
C SER A 114 16.47 9.39 -0.31
N LYS A 115 17.29 8.41 -0.67
CA LYS A 115 17.19 7.04 -0.14
C LYS A 115 17.30 7.01 1.38
N GLU A 116 18.21 7.77 1.95
CA GLU A 116 18.49 7.86 3.39
C GLU A 116 17.30 8.46 4.14
N GLU A 117 16.68 9.49 3.57
CA GLU A 117 15.47 10.09 4.13
C GLU A 117 14.30 9.11 4.10
N ILE A 118 14.07 8.43 2.99
CA ILE A 118 13.03 7.38 2.87
C ILE A 118 13.28 6.24 3.85
N PHE A 119 14.53 5.82 4.02
CA PHE A 119 14.89 4.80 5.01
C PHE A 119 14.54 5.25 6.44
N SER A 120 14.64 6.54 6.74
CA SER A 120 14.22 7.08 8.04
C SER A 120 12.72 6.90 8.27
N PHE A 121 11.87 7.04 7.24
CA PHE A 121 10.43 6.74 7.34
C PHE A 121 10.15 5.24 7.54
N ILE A 122 10.84 4.37 6.82
CA ILE A 122 10.68 2.92 7.00
C ILE A 122 11.10 2.49 8.40
N LYS A 123 12.22 3.03 8.87
CA LYS A 123 12.88 2.66 10.13
C LYS A 123 12.01 2.90 11.36
N ILE A 124 11.14 3.90 11.36
CA ILE A 124 10.35 4.24 12.54
C ILE A 124 9.38 3.12 12.95
N THR A 125 8.96 2.29 12.01
CA THR A 125 8.08 1.14 12.26
C THR A 125 8.75 -0.19 11.96
N HIS A 126 9.34 -0.37 10.78
CA HIS A 126 9.86 -1.63 10.24
C HIS A 126 11.37 -1.53 9.99
N ASN A 127 12.18 -1.74 11.03
CA ASN A 127 13.64 -1.60 10.98
C ASN A 127 14.31 -2.94 10.64
N SER A 128 13.98 -3.54 9.50
CA SER A 128 14.55 -4.81 9.03
C SER A 128 15.14 -4.65 7.62
N ARG A 129 16.10 -5.53 7.27
CA ARG A 129 16.72 -5.51 5.93
C ARG A 129 15.72 -5.73 4.80
N TYR A 130 14.73 -6.62 4.99
CA TYR A 130 13.70 -6.88 3.99
C TYR A 130 12.76 -5.69 3.81
N SER A 131 12.34 -5.04 4.91
CA SER A 131 11.52 -3.83 4.83
C SER A 131 12.24 -2.71 4.10
N PHE A 132 13.54 -2.49 4.37
CA PHE A 132 14.34 -1.50 3.63
C PHE A 132 14.46 -1.85 2.16
N LYS A 133 14.93 -3.07 1.84
CA LYS A 133 15.23 -3.49 0.48
C LYS A 133 13.99 -3.44 -0.41
N TYR A 134 12.89 -4.06 0.03
CA TYR A 134 11.69 -4.22 -0.80
C TYR A 134 10.77 -3.00 -0.80
N THR A 135 10.73 -2.20 0.27
CA THR A 135 10.02 -0.92 0.22
C THR A 135 10.74 0.08 -0.66
N TRP A 136 12.07 0.12 -0.59
CA TRP A 136 12.87 0.94 -1.50
C TRP A 136 12.71 0.52 -2.96
N PHE A 137 12.79 -0.77 -3.24
CA PHE A 137 12.54 -1.30 -4.58
C PHE A 137 11.17 -0.89 -5.12
N PHE A 138 10.12 -0.99 -4.30
CA PHE A 138 8.77 -0.62 -4.70
C PHE A 138 8.67 0.88 -5.02
N ILE A 139 9.30 1.73 -4.24
CA ILE A 139 9.40 3.18 -4.48
C ILE A 139 10.13 3.47 -5.79
N GLU A 140 11.28 2.83 -6.03
CA GLU A 140 12.03 2.99 -7.27
C GLU A 140 11.26 2.44 -8.47
N PHE A 141 10.50 1.37 -8.31
CA PHE A 141 9.65 0.88 -9.39
C PHE A 141 8.55 1.89 -9.77
N ILE A 142 7.92 2.54 -8.79
CA ILE A 142 6.98 3.65 -9.06
C ILE A 142 7.71 4.78 -9.81
N ARG A 143 8.90 5.17 -9.38
CA ARG A 143 9.68 6.23 -10.05
C ARG A 143 10.04 5.84 -11.49
N CYS A 144 10.44 4.59 -11.70
CA CYS A 144 10.71 4.08 -13.04
C CYS A 144 9.45 4.06 -13.93
N LEU A 145 8.26 3.73 -13.39
CA LEU A 145 7.01 3.81 -14.14
C LEU A 145 6.63 5.25 -14.56
N LEU A 146 7.11 6.25 -13.84
CA LEU A 146 6.95 7.66 -14.22
C LEU A 146 8.00 8.13 -15.25
N GLU A 147 9.12 7.39 -15.35
CA GLU A 147 10.27 7.71 -16.22
C GLU A 147 10.19 6.99 -17.57
N TYR A 148 9.66 5.76 -17.61
CA TYR A 148 9.65 4.87 -18.76
C TYR A 148 8.22 4.54 -19.19
N GLU A 149 7.95 4.59 -20.50
CA GLU A 149 6.63 4.24 -21.05
C GLU A 149 6.34 2.74 -21.04
N ASP A 150 7.39 1.91 -21.09
CA ASP A 150 7.26 0.44 -21.09
C ASP A 150 7.42 -0.13 -19.68
N LYS A 151 6.43 -0.90 -19.23
CA LYS A 151 6.41 -1.47 -17.88
C LYS A 151 7.49 -2.53 -17.63
N GLU A 152 7.90 -3.29 -18.66
CA GLU A 152 9.00 -4.24 -18.52
C GLU A 152 10.33 -3.51 -18.38
N GLN A 153 10.56 -2.47 -19.16
CA GLN A 153 11.74 -1.63 -19.05
C GLN A 153 11.80 -0.94 -17.68
N ALA A 154 10.67 -0.39 -17.21
CA ALA A 154 10.60 0.21 -15.88
C ALA A 154 10.96 -0.78 -14.77
N LEU A 155 10.46 -2.03 -14.87
CA LEU A 155 10.77 -3.05 -13.89
C LEU A 155 12.23 -3.47 -13.92
N GLN A 156 12.82 -3.70 -15.10
CA GLN A 156 14.25 -4.04 -15.26
C GLN A 156 15.15 -2.95 -14.65
N GLN A 157 14.80 -1.67 -14.88
CA GLN A 157 15.56 -0.57 -14.30
C GLN A 157 15.46 -0.53 -12.77
N ALA A 158 14.27 -0.77 -12.21
CA ALA A 158 14.10 -0.83 -10.75
C ALA A 158 14.85 -2.02 -10.13
N GLU A 159 14.80 -3.19 -10.75
CA GLU A 159 15.56 -4.38 -10.33
C GLU A 159 17.06 -4.10 -10.31
N GLN A 160 17.57 -3.48 -11.36
CA GLN A 160 18.98 -3.12 -11.49
C GLN A 160 19.42 -2.06 -10.46
N ARG A 161 18.62 -0.98 -10.30
CA ARG A 161 18.92 0.11 -9.33
C ARG A 161 18.93 -0.37 -7.88
N CYS A 162 18.12 -1.38 -7.55
CA CYS A 162 17.92 -1.86 -6.19
C CYS A 162 18.62 -3.18 -5.88
N ASP A 163 19.26 -3.82 -6.85
CA ASP A 163 19.79 -5.18 -6.72
C ASP A 163 18.73 -6.15 -6.17
N VAL A 164 17.54 -6.13 -6.79
CA VAL A 164 16.39 -6.99 -6.48
C VAL A 164 16.02 -7.74 -7.73
N GLU A 165 15.82 -9.04 -7.61
CA GLU A 165 15.21 -9.87 -8.65
C GLU A 165 13.83 -10.31 -8.16
N VAL A 166 12.78 -9.94 -8.89
CA VAL A 166 11.40 -10.28 -8.55
C VAL A 166 11.09 -11.69 -9.03
N ASN A 167 10.65 -12.56 -8.11
CA ASN A 167 10.17 -13.87 -8.50
C ASN A 167 8.85 -13.75 -9.29
N ARG A 168 8.95 -13.90 -10.60
CA ARG A 168 7.83 -13.73 -11.56
C ARG A 168 6.72 -14.79 -11.42
N GLN A 169 6.91 -15.80 -10.59
CA GLN A 169 5.93 -16.86 -10.35
C GLN A 169 5.24 -16.74 -9.00
N ASN A 170 5.69 -15.82 -8.12
CA ASN A 170 5.09 -15.69 -6.80
C ASN A 170 3.79 -14.88 -6.86
N LEU A 171 2.67 -15.56 -6.71
CA LEU A 171 1.33 -15.02 -6.59
C LEU A 171 0.72 -15.33 -5.21
N CYS A 172 1.57 -15.46 -4.20
CA CYS A 172 1.19 -15.93 -2.87
C CYS A 172 0.29 -14.96 -2.10
N ASN A 173 0.32 -13.65 -2.39
CA ASN A 173 -0.37 -12.60 -1.65
C ASN A 173 -0.14 -12.68 -0.13
N GLY A 174 1.07 -13.02 0.28
CA GLY A 174 1.46 -13.05 1.68
C GLY A 174 1.49 -11.64 2.29
N SER A 175 1.49 -11.57 3.63
CA SER A 175 1.67 -10.31 4.37
C SER A 175 3.14 -9.96 4.61
N PHE A 176 4.07 -10.84 4.28
CA PHE A 176 5.50 -10.55 4.29
C PHE A 176 5.83 -9.61 3.14
N VAL A 177 6.69 -8.63 3.38
CA VAL A 177 6.96 -7.55 2.42
C VAL A 177 7.40 -8.05 1.06
N VAL A 178 8.23 -9.11 1.02
CA VAL A 178 8.70 -9.75 -0.22
C VAL A 178 7.53 -10.34 -1.00
N ASP A 179 6.73 -11.18 -0.35
CA ASP A 179 5.56 -11.82 -0.97
C ASP A 179 4.56 -10.80 -1.50
N THR A 180 4.37 -9.69 -0.75
CA THR A 180 3.48 -8.62 -1.17
C THR A 180 4.02 -7.92 -2.42
N VAL A 181 5.30 -7.54 -2.44
CA VAL A 181 5.91 -6.84 -3.59
C VAL A 181 5.89 -7.73 -4.83
N GLU A 182 6.32 -8.98 -4.71
CA GLU A 182 6.33 -9.92 -5.83
C GLU A 182 4.91 -10.16 -6.39
N SER A 183 3.93 -10.36 -5.52
CA SER A 183 2.54 -10.51 -5.95
C SER A 183 1.99 -9.26 -6.63
N VAL A 184 2.26 -8.08 -6.09
CA VAL A 184 1.83 -6.79 -6.67
C VAL A 184 2.42 -6.59 -8.06
N VAL A 185 3.73 -6.80 -8.19
CA VAL A 185 4.42 -6.69 -9.48
C VAL A 185 3.85 -7.69 -10.49
N ASN A 186 3.69 -8.96 -10.09
CA ASN A 186 3.19 -10.00 -10.99
C ASN A 186 1.75 -9.74 -11.46
N TRP A 187 0.84 -9.31 -10.56
CA TRP A 187 -0.52 -8.94 -10.97
C TRP A 187 -0.55 -7.71 -11.87
N PHE A 188 0.29 -6.71 -11.60
CA PHE A 188 0.42 -5.54 -12.47
C PHE A 188 0.98 -5.91 -13.85
N MET A 189 2.03 -6.70 -13.90
CA MET A 189 2.68 -7.11 -15.15
C MET A 189 1.78 -7.99 -16.04
N ALA A 190 0.97 -8.84 -15.41
CA ALA A 190 0.06 -9.77 -16.13
C ALA A 190 -1.18 -9.08 -16.71
N GLY A 191 -1.64 -7.95 -16.14
CA GLY A 191 -2.84 -7.27 -16.60
C GLY A 191 -2.58 -6.32 -17.77
N ASN A 192 -3.61 -6.12 -18.61
CA ASN A 192 -3.59 -5.21 -19.76
C ASN A 192 -4.50 -3.98 -19.55
N SER A 193 -5.10 -3.84 -18.39
CA SER A 193 -5.90 -2.68 -18.00
C SER A 193 -5.89 -2.52 -16.49
N TYR A 194 -6.23 -1.32 -16.01
CA TYR A 194 -6.41 -1.05 -14.56
C TYR A 194 -7.31 -2.11 -13.90
N LYS A 195 -8.45 -2.38 -14.54
CA LYS A 195 -9.45 -3.31 -14.02
C LYS A 195 -8.93 -4.74 -13.93
N GLU A 196 -8.23 -5.24 -14.94
CA GLU A 196 -7.64 -6.58 -14.92
C GLU A 196 -6.61 -6.73 -13.81
N CYS A 197 -5.69 -5.78 -13.67
CA CYS A 197 -4.68 -5.79 -12.64
C CYS A 197 -5.31 -5.88 -11.24
N VAL A 198 -6.21 -4.93 -10.93
CA VAL A 198 -6.81 -4.81 -9.61
C VAL A 198 -7.71 -6.01 -9.27
N PHE A 199 -8.55 -6.46 -10.20
CA PHE A 199 -9.45 -7.57 -9.94
C PHE A 199 -8.71 -8.89 -9.78
N SER A 200 -7.65 -9.12 -10.54
CA SER A 200 -6.81 -10.31 -10.39
C SER A 200 -6.14 -10.32 -9.01
N ALA A 201 -5.59 -9.20 -8.59
CA ALA A 201 -4.96 -9.02 -7.29
C ALA A 201 -5.95 -9.24 -6.12
N ILE A 202 -7.15 -8.66 -6.18
CA ILE A 202 -8.17 -8.79 -5.14
C ILE A 202 -8.70 -10.23 -5.07
N ASN A 203 -8.93 -10.88 -6.20
CA ASN A 203 -9.50 -12.23 -6.27
C ASN A 203 -8.52 -13.33 -5.84
N SER A 204 -7.24 -13.03 -5.70
CA SER A 204 -6.23 -14.01 -5.30
C SER A 204 -6.23 -14.37 -3.81
N GLY A 205 -6.93 -13.59 -2.97
CA GLY A 205 -7.12 -13.89 -1.54
C GLY A 205 -5.98 -13.43 -0.61
N LYS A 206 -5.95 -13.94 0.61
CA LYS A 206 -4.97 -13.62 1.67
C LYS A 206 -4.89 -12.11 1.98
N SER A 207 -3.73 -11.44 1.77
CA SER A 207 -3.55 -10.00 1.94
C SER A 207 -4.06 -9.19 0.74
N SER A 208 -5.19 -9.60 0.16
CA SER A 208 -5.75 -9.01 -1.06
C SER A 208 -6.10 -7.53 -0.94
N ASP A 209 -6.34 -7.03 0.27
CA ASP A 209 -6.54 -5.60 0.53
C ASP A 209 -5.26 -4.78 0.25
N ALA A 210 -4.13 -5.20 0.81
CA ALA A 210 -2.85 -4.53 0.57
C ALA A 210 -2.37 -4.73 -0.87
N VAL A 211 -2.41 -5.97 -1.37
CA VAL A 211 -1.95 -6.29 -2.73
C VAL A 211 -2.83 -5.59 -3.77
N GLY A 212 -4.15 -5.58 -3.58
CA GLY A 212 -5.07 -4.88 -4.47
C GLY A 212 -4.85 -3.36 -4.49
N ALA A 213 -4.61 -2.74 -3.32
CA ALA A 213 -4.35 -1.31 -3.23
C ALA A 213 -3.03 -0.93 -3.92
N LEU A 214 -1.94 -1.66 -3.66
CA LEU A 214 -0.63 -1.39 -4.26
C LEU A 214 -0.60 -1.71 -5.77
N THR A 215 -1.28 -2.78 -6.19
CA THR A 215 -1.47 -3.07 -7.62
C THR A 215 -2.28 -1.97 -8.31
N GLY A 216 -3.32 -1.46 -7.62
CA GLY A 216 -4.12 -0.34 -8.09
C GLY A 216 -3.32 0.96 -8.24
N LEU A 217 -2.36 1.19 -7.34
CA LEU A 217 -1.43 2.33 -7.45
C LEU A 217 -0.59 2.22 -8.74
N LEU A 218 0.07 1.08 -8.99
CA LEU A 218 0.87 0.88 -10.20
C LEU A 218 0.02 0.95 -11.47
N ALA A 219 -1.14 0.28 -11.46
CA ALA A 219 -2.06 0.28 -12.60
C ALA A 219 -2.66 1.67 -12.88
N GLY A 220 -2.93 2.45 -11.82
CA GLY A 220 -3.41 3.83 -11.95
C GLY A 220 -2.37 4.76 -12.57
N ILE A 221 -1.09 4.60 -12.21
CA ILE A 221 0.01 5.35 -12.81
C ILE A 221 0.14 5.00 -14.31
N TYR A 222 0.07 3.73 -14.66
CA TYR A 222 0.37 3.26 -16.00
C TYR A 222 -0.81 3.35 -16.98
N TYR A 223 -2.01 2.95 -16.54
CA TYR A 223 -3.22 2.92 -17.39
C TYR A 223 -4.16 4.11 -17.18
N GLY A 224 -3.92 4.92 -16.16
CA GLY A 224 -4.88 5.91 -15.69
C GLY A 224 -5.99 5.29 -14.82
N LEU A 225 -6.79 6.15 -14.22
CA LEU A 225 -7.89 5.73 -13.34
C LEU A 225 -9.18 5.55 -14.14
N GLU A 226 -9.62 4.31 -14.30
CA GLU A 226 -10.87 3.96 -14.99
C GLU A 226 -12.13 3.99 -14.11
N LEU A 227 -11.99 4.34 -12.83
CA LEU A 227 -13.12 4.36 -11.90
C LEU A 227 -14.03 5.56 -12.19
N LYS A 228 -15.09 5.31 -12.94
CA LYS A 228 -16.21 6.26 -13.10
C LYS A 228 -17.12 6.15 -11.87
N ASN A 229 -17.29 7.27 -11.17
CA ASN A 229 -18.35 7.59 -10.21
C ASN A 229 -18.90 6.46 -9.33
N GLY A 230 -18.72 6.58 -8.02
CA GLY A 230 -19.55 5.84 -7.06
C GLY A 230 -18.81 4.94 -6.07
N VAL A 231 -17.51 5.09 -5.85
CA VAL A 231 -16.85 4.44 -4.70
C VAL A 231 -17.16 5.25 -3.46
N LYS A 232 -18.18 4.81 -2.70
CA LYS A 232 -18.52 5.42 -1.40
C LYS A 232 -17.32 5.34 -0.45
N GLY A 233 -17.00 6.44 0.23
CA GLY A 233 -15.84 6.55 1.11
C GLY A 233 -14.59 7.10 0.43
N PHE A 234 -14.61 7.34 -0.87
CA PHE A 234 -13.54 8.02 -1.58
C PHE A 234 -13.42 9.49 -1.15
N GLU A 235 -14.55 10.14 -0.88
CA GLU A 235 -14.63 11.55 -0.47
C GLU A 235 -13.75 11.88 0.75
N THR A 236 -13.69 10.96 1.74
CA THR A 236 -12.83 11.14 2.91
C THR A 236 -11.34 11.07 2.56
N MET A 237 -10.96 10.24 1.59
CA MET A 237 -9.56 10.10 1.16
C MET A 237 -9.17 11.21 0.18
N GLU A 238 -10.09 11.70 -0.63
CA GLU A 238 -9.89 12.71 -1.66
C GLU A 238 -9.25 13.97 -1.08
N SER A 239 -9.75 14.47 0.04
CA SER A 239 -9.18 15.65 0.70
C SER A 239 -7.71 15.49 1.12
N TYR A 240 -7.30 14.28 1.54
CA TYR A 240 -5.90 14.01 1.87
C TYR A 240 -5.03 13.88 0.61
N ILE A 241 -5.57 13.28 -0.45
CA ILE A 241 -4.90 13.17 -1.74
C ILE A 241 -4.70 14.55 -2.35
N ASP A 242 -5.73 15.37 -2.40
CA ASP A 242 -5.68 16.74 -2.92
C ASP A 242 -4.69 17.62 -2.15
N SER A 243 -4.72 17.53 -0.83
CA SER A 243 -3.76 18.25 0.03
C SER A 243 -2.31 17.80 -0.21
N PHE A 244 -2.09 16.52 -0.51
CA PHE A 244 -0.76 15.99 -0.83
C PHE A 244 -0.31 16.43 -2.24
N ILE A 245 -1.21 16.39 -3.23
CA ILE A 245 -0.94 16.88 -4.59
C ILE A 245 -0.58 18.36 -4.56
N GLN A 246 -1.34 19.17 -3.84
CA GLN A 246 -1.05 20.59 -3.66
C GLN A 246 0.31 20.85 -2.97
N TYR A 247 0.68 20.00 -2.02
CA TYR A 247 2.01 20.06 -1.40
C TYR A 247 3.13 19.77 -2.41
N LEU A 248 2.95 18.77 -3.28
CA LEU A 248 3.93 18.44 -4.31
C LEU A 248 4.01 19.48 -5.43
N ASN A 249 2.90 20.17 -5.72
CA ASN A 249 2.77 21.15 -6.79
C ASN A 249 2.11 22.44 -6.27
N PRO A 250 2.84 23.28 -5.53
CA PRO A 250 2.25 24.48 -4.91
C PRO A 250 1.77 25.54 -5.91
N THR A 251 2.03 25.34 -7.19
CA THR A 251 1.61 26.24 -8.29
C THR A 251 0.32 25.78 -9.01
N LEU A 252 -0.24 24.65 -8.65
CA LEU A 252 -1.58 24.20 -9.07
C LEU A 252 -2.64 24.75 -8.12
#